data_1ecc0facec0fb28dda20ad332b3d188b
#
_entry.id   1ecc0facec0fb28dda20ad332b3d188b
#
_cell.length_a   1.000
_cell.length_b   1.000
_cell.length_c   1.000
_cell.angle_alpha   90.00
_cell.angle_beta   90.00
_cell.angle_gamma   90.00
#
_symmetry.space_group_name_H-M   'P 1'
#
loop_
_entity.id
_entity.type
_entity.pdbx_description
1 polymer ?
#
loop_
_entity_poly.entity_id
_entity_poly.type
_entity_poly.pdbx_seq_one_letter_code
_entity_poly.pdbx_strand_id
1 'polypeptide(L)'
;MNFFYFTIEFFPLPLRLIKIIFMQSAIPVNKNSIGYRFRLFDLSNLSSLVSLARKGLKAKVFYEFAETINMPEKKLAAVINISSRTISNYKNDEKLLDPIYSEHLLKLINLFEKGEEIFGNIDEFNYWLKKPFWNEKTAPHDLLNTIGGVDLIAEELEKLAQGYPV
;
A
#
# COMPACT_ATOMS: atom_id res chain seq x y z
N MET A 1 -31.92 -34.91 47.58
CA MET A 1 -31.56 -33.58 47.07
C MET A 1 -30.05 -33.59 46.85
N ASN A 2 -29.63 -34.10 45.67
CA ASN A 2 -28.20 -34.26 45.32
C ASN A 2 -27.79 -33.17 44.39
N PHE A 3 -26.93 -32.29 44.83
CA PHE A 3 -26.24 -31.28 44.01
C PHE A 3 -25.07 -31.96 43.30
N PHE A 4 -25.15 -32.10 41.97
CA PHE A 4 -24.04 -32.46 41.11
C PHE A 4 -23.15 -31.21 40.93
N TYR A 5 -21.98 -31.20 41.57
CA TYR A 5 -20.93 -30.27 41.21
C TYR A 5 -20.24 -30.72 39.96
N PHE A 6 -20.43 -29.95 38.87
CA PHE A 6 -19.71 -30.14 37.62
C PHE A 6 -18.37 -29.39 37.76
N THR A 7 -17.35 -30.11 38.17
CA THR A 7 -15.98 -29.60 38.17
C THR A 7 -15.49 -29.59 36.69
N ILE A 8 -15.37 -28.40 36.11
CA ILE A 8 -14.65 -28.20 34.85
C ILE A 8 -13.18 -28.36 35.17
N GLU A 9 -12.60 -29.51 34.85
CA GLU A 9 -11.16 -29.72 34.87
C GLU A 9 -10.55 -28.87 33.74
N PHE A 10 -9.91 -27.80 34.15
CA PHE A 10 -9.08 -26.97 33.29
C PHE A 10 -7.82 -27.78 32.93
N PHE A 11 -7.80 -28.45 31.78
CA PHE A 11 -6.60 -29.11 31.28
C PHE A 11 -5.59 -28.03 30.87
N PRO A 12 -4.47 -27.90 31.59
CA PRO A 12 -3.40 -27.00 31.16
C PRO A 12 -2.77 -27.58 29.90
N LEU A 13 -3.00 -26.96 28.77
CA LEU A 13 -2.27 -27.25 27.52
C LEU A 13 -0.76 -27.25 27.85
N PRO A 14 0.00 -28.32 27.51
CA PRO A 14 1.41 -28.38 27.82
C PRO A 14 2.12 -27.19 27.19
N LEU A 15 2.94 -26.50 27.99
CA LEU A 15 3.75 -25.34 27.60
C LEU A 15 4.50 -25.52 26.25
N ARG A 16 4.76 -26.77 25.86
CA ARG A 16 5.34 -27.11 24.57
C ARG A 16 4.40 -26.87 23.37
N LEU A 17 3.08 -27.10 23.56
CA LEU A 17 2.08 -26.82 22.52
C LEU A 17 1.83 -25.32 22.38
N ILE A 18 1.80 -24.60 23.50
CA ILE A 18 1.72 -23.12 23.49
C ILE A 18 2.92 -22.51 22.75
N LYS A 19 4.13 -23.04 22.98
CA LYS A 19 5.34 -22.60 22.29
C LYS A 19 5.32 -22.90 20.80
N ILE A 20 4.73 -24.04 20.39
CA ILE A 20 4.56 -24.41 18.99
C ILE A 20 3.53 -23.51 18.32
N ILE A 21 2.41 -23.21 18.97
CA ILE A 21 1.37 -22.28 18.46
C ILE A 21 1.95 -20.85 18.32
N PHE A 22 2.72 -20.38 19.30
CA PHE A 22 3.40 -19.07 19.19
C PHE A 22 4.55 -19.05 18.17
N MET A 23 5.23 -20.18 17.92
CA MET A 23 6.25 -20.26 16.87
C MET A 23 5.67 -20.35 15.45
N GLN A 24 4.43 -20.85 15.30
CA GLN A 24 3.75 -20.91 13.99
C GLN A 24 3.03 -19.62 13.59
N SER A 25 2.89 -18.65 14.50
CA SER A 25 2.20 -17.38 14.23
C SER A 25 3.11 -16.21 13.83
N ALA A 26 4.41 -16.42 13.74
CA ALA A 26 5.31 -15.43 13.14
C ALA A 26 5.20 -15.56 11.61
N ILE A 27 4.15 -14.96 11.02
CA ILE A 27 4.12 -14.70 9.58
C ILE A 27 5.41 -13.93 9.28
N PRO A 28 6.30 -14.44 8.40
CA PRO A 28 7.53 -13.74 8.10
C PRO A 28 7.19 -12.36 7.56
N VAL A 29 7.59 -11.31 8.28
CA VAL A 29 7.37 -9.94 7.83
C VAL A 29 8.12 -9.76 6.52
N ASN A 30 7.40 -9.59 5.42
CA ASN A 30 8.01 -9.29 4.13
C ASN A 30 8.58 -7.87 4.17
N LYS A 31 9.89 -7.77 4.43
CA LYS A 31 10.59 -6.47 4.50
C LYS A 31 10.59 -5.70 3.17
N ASN A 32 10.23 -6.35 2.08
CA ASN A 32 10.14 -5.74 0.76
C ASN A 32 8.73 -5.27 0.43
N SER A 33 7.73 -5.59 1.27
CA SER A 33 6.36 -5.09 1.06
C SER A 33 6.29 -3.57 1.18
N ILE A 34 5.34 -2.98 0.47
CA ILE A 34 5.09 -1.53 0.51
C ILE A 34 4.76 -1.10 1.93
N GLY A 35 3.83 -1.79 2.60
CA GLY A 35 3.44 -1.50 3.96
C GLY A 35 4.61 -1.53 4.94
N TYR A 36 5.60 -2.42 4.78
CA TYR A 36 6.79 -2.41 5.61
C TYR A 36 7.74 -1.25 5.29
N ARG A 37 8.00 -0.99 4.01
CA ARG A 37 8.94 0.07 3.56
C ARG A 37 8.44 1.47 3.90
N PHE A 38 7.13 1.71 3.75
CA PHE A 38 6.52 3.02 3.95
C PHE A 38 5.73 3.13 5.26
N ARG A 39 5.87 2.19 6.21
CA ARG A 39 5.18 2.14 7.52
C ARG A 39 5.32 3.39 8.39
N LEU A 40 6.25 4.28 8.09
CA LEU A 40 6.42 5.54 8.80
C LEU A 40 5.41 6.60 8.35
N PHE A 41 4.72 6.39 7.24
CA PHE A 41 3.64 7.23 6.80
C PHE A 41 2.32 6.68 7.32
N ASP A 42 1.62 7.46 8.13
CA ASP A 42 0.25 7.13 8.49
C ASP A 42 -0.68 7.52 7.34
N LEU A 43 -0.95 6.56 6.45
CA LEU A 43 -1.84 6.71 5.30
C LEU A 43 -3.26 6.22 5.59
N SER A 44 -3.57 5.81 6.83
CA SER A 44 -4.84 5.23 7.23
C SER A 44 -5.99 6.23 7.19
N ASN A 45 -5.69 7.53 7.27
CA ASN A 45 -6.70 8.57 7.20
C ASN A 45 -6.28 9.77 6.34
N LEU A 46 -7.28 10.41 5.74
CA LEU A 46 -7.09 11.54 4.83
C LEU A 46 -6.39 12.74 5.50
N SER A 47 -6.67 12.99 6.78
CA SER A 47 -6.08 14.12 7.50
C SER A 47 -4.56 13.98 7.66
N SER A 48 -4.09 12.78 8.02
CA SER A 48 -2.66 12.46 8.09
C SER A 48 -1.99 12.60 6.73
N LEU A 49 -2.61 12.07 5.67
CA LEU A 49 -2.11 12.16 4.31
C LEU A 49 -1.94 13.62 3.87
N VAL A 50 -2.98 14.46 4.05
CA VAL A 50 -2.94 15.89 3.71
C VAL A 50 -1.87 16.62 4.52
N SER A 51 -1.73 16.30 5.81
CA SER A 51 -0.70 16.91 6.66
C SER A 51 0.72 16.57 6.17
N LEU A 52 0.96 15.30 5.80
CA LEU A 52 2.24 14.85 5.23
C LEU A 52 2.52 15.51 3.88
N ALA A 53 1.51 15.57 3.00
CA ALA A 53 1.63 16.21 1.69
C ALA A 53 2.02 17.69 1.81
N ARG A 54 1.37 18.42 2.73
CA ARG A 54 1.68 19.85 2.96
C ARG A 54 3.08 20.09 3.51
N LYS A 55 3.63 19.15 4.28
CA LYS A 55 5.03 19.22 4.74
C LYS A 55 6.02 18.97 3.59
N GLY A 56 5.60 18.27 2.56
CA GLY A 56 6.45 17.83 1.47
C GLY A 56 7.24 16.56 1.80
N LEU A 57 7.49 15.73 0.79
CA LEU A 57 8.28 14.52 0.89
C LEU A 57 9.71 14.74 0.38
N LYS A 58 10.68 14.05 0.97
CA LYS A 58 12.02 13.98 0.40
C LYS A 58 11.99 13.25 -0.95
N ALA A 59 12.77 13.72 -1.93
CA ALA A 59 12.89 13.05 -3.23
C ALA A 59 13.31 11.57 -3.11
N LYS A 60 14.01 11.20 -2.05
CA LYS A 60 14.36 9.82 -1.74
C LYS A 60 13.14 8.88 -1.73
N VAL A 61 12.00 9.33 -1.18
CA VAL A 61 10.74 8.55 -1.13
C VAL A 61 10.27 8.18 -2.53
N PHE A 62 10.38 9.09 -3.50
CA PHE A 62 10.06 8.82 -4.89
C PHE A 62 10.91 7.67 -5.47
N TYR A 63 12.23 7.70 -5.26
CA TYR A 63 13.13 6.67 -5.77
C TYR A 63 12.89 5.31 -5.11
N GLU A 64 12.72 5.30 -3.79
CA GLU A 64 12.40 4.08 -3.03
C GLU A 64 11.07 3.47 -3.49
N PHE A 65 10.08 4.29 -3.77
CA PHE A 65 8.79 3.82 -4.26
C PHE A 65 8.90 3.25 -5.68
N ALA A 66 9.57 3.95 -6.59
CA ALA A 66 9.80 3.48 -7.96
C ALA A 66 10.47 2.09 -7.98
N GLU A 67 11.50 1.90 -7.15
CA GLU A 67 12.18 0.62 -6.97
C GLU A 67 11.23 -0.46 -6.42
N THR A 68 10.46 -0.12 -5.38
CA THR A 68 9.58 -1.09 -4.71
C THR A 68 8.49 -1.63 -5.61
N ILE A 69 7.93 -0.78 -6.50
CA ILE A 69 6.84 -1.17 -7.41
C ILE A 69 7.33 -1.65 -8.79
N ASN A 70 8.64 -1.84 -8.96
CA ASN A 70 9.26 -2.22 -10.23
C ASN A 70 8.91 -1.26 -11.39
N MET A 71 8.77 0.05 -11.11
CA MET A 71 8.44 1.06 -12.12
C MET A 71 9.66 1.92 -12.44
N PRO A 72 10.02 2.09 -13.74
CA PRO A 72 11.08 3.01 -14.12
C PRO A 72 10.83 4.44 -13.61
N GLU A 73 11.84 5.07 -13.02
CA GLU A 73 11.77 6.44 -12.47
C GLU A 73 11.15 7.45 -13.46
N LYS A 74 11.53 7.38 -14.74
CA LYS A 74 10.95 8.22 -15.79
C LYS A 74 9.44 8.04 -15.94
N LYS A 75 8.95 6.82 -15.77
CA LYS A 75 7.52 6.50 -15.84
C LYS A 75 6.78 7.02 -14.63
N LEU A 76 7.31 6.79 -13.42
CA LEU A 76 6.72 7.32 -12.19
C LEU A 76 6.71 8.86 -12.20
N ALA A 77 7.77 9.50 -12.69
CA ALA A 77 7.82 10.95 -12.83
C ALA A 77 6.71 11.48 -13.74
N ALA A 78 6.46 10.81 -14.88
CA ALA A 78 5.33 11.14 -15.77
C ALA A 78 3.98 10.93 -15.09
N VAL A 79 3.82 9.88 -14.30
CA VAL A 79 2.58 9.61 -13.53
C VAL A 79 2.28 10.74 -12.55
N ILE A 80 3.25 11.23 -11.80
CA ILE A 80 3.03 12.34 -10.85
C ILE A 80 3.19 13.74 -11.48
N ASN A 81 3.26 13.81 -12.80
CA ASN A 81 3.36 15.06 -13.57
C ASN A 81 4.59 15.93 -13.21
N ILE A 82 5.71 15.31 -12.90
CA ILE A 82 6.97 16.00 -12.66
C ILE A 82 8.02 15.59 -13.71
N SER A 83 8.89 16.51 -14.14
CA SER A 83 9.97 16.11 -15.04
C SER A 83 11.06 15.32 -14.31
N SER A 84 11.70 14.36 -15.02
CA SER A 84 12.84 13.61 -14.45
C SER A 84 13.98 14.55 -14.04
N ARG A 85 14.17 15.68 -14.74
CA ARG A 85 15.15 16.70 -14.37
C ARG A 85 14.78 17.40 -13.08
N THR A 86 13.49 17.73 -12.89
CA THR A 86 12.99 18.39 -11.68
C THR A 86 13.19 17.49 -10.47
N ILE A 87 12.80 16.21 -10.54
CA ILE A 87 12.96 15.28 -9.42
C ILE A 87 14.45 15.06 -9.08
N SER A 88 15.33 15.03 -10.09
CA SER A 88 16.77 14.95 -9.89
C SER A 88 17.32 16.20 -9.19
N ASN A 89 16.84 17.39 -9.55
CA ASN A 89 17.22 18.63 -8.87
C ASN A 89 16.77 18.63 -7.39
N TYR A 90 15.53 18.19 -7.10
CA TYR A 90 15.06 18.05 -5.72
C TYR A 90 15.97 17.13 -4.90
N LYS A 91 16.44 16.03 -5.49
CA LYS A 91 17.37 15.10 -4.84
C LYS A 91 18.71 15.76 -4.54
N ASN A 92 19.30 16.45 -5.53
CA ASN A 92 20.62 17.07 -5.43
C ASN A 92 20.63 18.26 -4.46
N ASP A 93 19.55 19.04 -4.44
CA ASP A 93 19.41 20.24 -3.60
C ASP A 93 18.85 19.89 -2.21
N GLU A 94 18.58 18.61 -1.91
CA GLU A 94 17.94 18.14 -0.69
C GLU A 94 16.58 18.82 -0.40
N LYS A 95 15.92 19.33 -1.44
CA LYS A 95 14.62 19.98 -1.35
C LYS A 95 13.51 18.96 -1.13
N LEU A 96 12.44 19.41 -0.49
CA LEU A 96 11.20 18.65 -0.38
C LEU A 96 10.36 18.83 -1.65
N LEU A 97 9.66 17.77 -2.06
CA LEU A 97 8.68 17.85 -3.14
C LEU A 97 7.55 18.81 -2.77
N ASP A 98 7.06 19.57 -3.74
CA ASP A 98 5.89 20.42 -3.53
C ASP A 98 4.69 19.61 -3.07
N PRO A 99 3.75 20.21 -2.32
CA PRO A 99 2.60 19.52 -1.75
C PRO A 99 1.81 18.69 -2.76
N ILE A 100 1.62 19.19 -3.98
CA ILE A 100 0.87 18.50 -5.02
C ILE A 100 1.53 17.17 -5.48
N TYR A 101 2.85 17.17 -5.64
CA TYR A 101 3.59 15.95 -5.99
C TYR A 101 3.67 14.99 -4.80
N SER A 102 3.79 15.54 -3.59
CA SER A 102 3.80 14.77 -2.35
C SER A 102 2.46 14.08 -2.12
N GLU A 103 1.33 14.78 -2.33
CA GLU A 103 0.00 14.19 -2.20
C GLU A 103 -0.21 13.06 -3.21
N HIS A 104 0.12 13.31 -4.48
CA HIS A 104 -0.04 12.30 -5.51
C HIS A 104 0.82 11.05 -5.20
N LEU A 105 2.07 11.24 -4.78
CA LEU A 105 2.96 10.14 -4.41
C LEU A 105 2.45 9.36 -3.20
N LEU A 106 1.93 10.03 -2.15
CA LEU A 106 1.34 9.37 -0.98
C LEU A 106 0.10 8.55 -1.33
N LYS A 107 -0.76 9.09 -2.19
CA LYS A 107 -1.94 8.36 -2.68
C LYS A 107 -1.57 7.15 -3.51
N LEU A 108 -0.53 7.24 -4.35
CA LEU A 108 0.00 6.09 -5.07
C LEU A 108 0.58 5.04 -4.13
N ILE A 109 1.35 5.43 -3.10
CA ILE A 109 1.89 4.51 -2.10
C ILE A 109 0.73 3.75 -1.43
N ASN A 110 -0.30 4.45 -0.98
CA ASN A 110 -1.50 3.84 -0.35
C ASN A 110 -2.24 2.89 -1.31
N LEU A 111 -2.41 3.30 -2.57
CA LEU A 111 -3.05 2.47 -3.60
C LEU A 111 -2.28 1.17 -3.83
N PHE A 112 -0.96 1.26 -3.98
CA PHE A 112 -0.12 0.10 -4.24
C PHE A 112 0.01 -0.82 -3.02
N GLU A 113 -0.03 -0.27 -1.80
CA GLU A 113 -0.11 -1.07 -0.56
C GLU A 113 -1.40 -1.90 -0.54
N LYS A 114 -2.57 -1.28 -0.75
CA LYS A 114 -3.86 -1.99 -0.87
C LYS A 114 -3.85 -3.02 -2.01
N GLY A 115 -3.27 -2.67 -3.15
CA GLY A 115 -3.14 -3.59 -4.28
C GLY A 115 -2.27 -4.80 -3.93
N GLU A 116 -1.12 -4.61 -3.28
CA GLU A 116 -0.27 -5.71 -2.82
C GLU A 116 -1.01 -6.62 -1.82
N GLU A 117 -1.80 -6.05 -0.91
CA GLU A 117 -2.61 -6.81 0.06
C GLU A 117 -3.68 -7.68 -0.62
N ILE A 118 -4.40 -7.12 -1.61
CA ILE A 118 -5.50 -7.81 -2.30
C ILE A 118 -4.99 -8.88 -3.27
N PHE A 119 -3.94 -8.59 -4.02
CA PHE A 119 -3.40 -9.49 -5.05
C PHE A 119 -2.24 -10.38 -4.55
N GLY A 120 -1.76 -10.14 -3.31
CA GLY A 120 -0.70 -10.92 -2.68
C GLY A 120 0.73 -10.50 -3.05
N ASN A 121 0.93 -9.80 -4.17
CA ASN A 121 2.21 -9.23 -4.56
C ASN A 121 2.04 -8.10 -5.60
N ILE A 122 3.12 -7.32 -5.78
CA ILE A 122 3.16 -6.17 -6.69
C ILE A 122 3.03 -6.55 -8.16
N ASP A 123 3.55 -7.70 -8.56
CA ASP A 123 3.54 -8.10 -9.98
C ASP A 123 2.13 -8.43 -10.44
N GLU A 124 1.34 -9.14 -9.61
CA GLU A 124 -0.07 -9.41 -9.87
C GLU A 124 -0.91 -8.13 -9.89
N PHE A 125 -0.65 -7.20 -8.95
CA PHE A 125 -1.32 -5.90 -8.98
C PHE A 125 -0.95 -5.10 -10.23
N ASN A 126 0.33 -5.04 -10.61
CA ASN A 126 0.78 -4.40 -11.85
C ASN A 126 0.16 -5.06 -13.10
N TYR A 127 -0.09 -6.36 -13.07
CA TYR A 127 -0.78 -7.06 -14.16
C TYR A 127 -2.25 -6.64 -14.23
N TRP A 128 -2.94 -6.59 -13.09
CA TRP A 128 -4.33 -6.13 -13.02
C TRP A 128 -4.48 -4.68 -13.49
N LEU A 129 -3.60 -3.77 -13.09
CA LEU A 129 -3.62 -2.37 -13.52
C LEU A 129 -3.59 -2.18 -15.04
N LYS A 130 -3.09 -3.17 -15.79
CA LYS A 130 -3.01 -3.12 -17.26
C LYS A 130 -4.26 -3.67 -17.95
N LYS A 131 -5.16 -4.30 -17.21
CA LYS A 131 -6.41 -4.84 -17.80
C LYS A 131 -7.49 -3.76 -17.81
N PRO A 132 -8.18 -3.56 -18.92
CA PRO A 132 -9.34 -2.67 -18.94
C PRO A 132 -10.40 -3.11 -17.93
N PHE A 133 -11.09 -2.18 -17.30
CA PHE A 133 -12.28 -2.46 -16.51
C PHE A 133 -13.35 -3.14 -17.39
N TRP A 134 -14.21 -3.95 -16.74
CA TRP A 134 -15.21 -4.80 -17.42
C TRP A 134 -16.00 -4.11 -18.54
N ASN A 135 -16.39 -2.85 -18.38
CA ASN A 135 -17.22 -2.09 -19.34
C ASN A 135 -16.49 -0.93 -20.00
N GLU A 136 -15.18 -0.78 -19.83
CA GLU A 136 -14.42 0.36 -20.30
C GLU A 136 -13.25 -0.08 -21.18
N LYS A 137 -12.86 0.83 -22.10
CA LYS A 137 -11.65 0.63 -22.90
C LYS A 137 -10.38 1.09 -22.19
N THR A 138 -10.54 1.83 -21.09
CA THR A 138 -9.45 2.45 -20.35
C THR A 138 -8.96 1.49 -19.27
N ALA A 139 -7.66 1.23 -19.22
CA ALA A 139 -7.05 0.46 -18.16
C ALA A 139 -6.82 1.34 -16.92
N PRO A 140 -6.91 0.78 -15.68
CA PRO A 140 -6.61 1.52 -14.46
C PRO A 140 -5.27 2.26 -14.51
N HIS A 141 -4.27 1.64 -15.10
CA HIS A 141 -2.95 2.23 -15.29
C HIS A 141 -2.97 3.61 -15.98
N ASP A 142 -3.89 3.84 -16.91
CA ASP A 142 -3.98 5.09 -17.66
C ASP A 142 -4.56 6.23 -16.80
N LEU A 143 -5.22 5.89 -15.69
CA LEU A 143 -5.82 6.84 -14.75
C LEU A 143 -4.87 7.28 -13.64
N LEU A 144 -3.73 6.60 -13.46
CA LEU A 144 -2.76 6.88 -12.39
C LEU A 144 -2.17 8.29 -12.46
N ASN A 145 -2.24 8.95 -13.60
CA ASN A 145 -1.67 10.29 -13.83
C ASN A 145 -2.49 11.44 -13.23
N THR A 146 -3.61 11.14 -12.58
CA THR A 146 -4.43 12.13 -11.86
C THR A 146 -4.76 11.63 -10.47
N ILE A 147 -4.84 12.56 -9.50
CA ILE A 147 -5.22 12.24 -8.12
C ILE A 147 -6.61 11.60 -8.07
N GLY A 148 -7.58 12.16 -8.81
CA GLY A 148 -8.93 11.60 -8.89
C GLY A 148 -8.97 10.22 -9.54
N GLY A 149 -8.10 9.94 -10.51
CA GLY A 149 -7.97 8.61 -11.10
C GLY A 149 -7.41 7.58 -10.12
N VAL A 150 -6.43 7.99 -9.28
CA VAL A 150 -5.93 7.14 -8.18
C VAL A 150 -7.05 6.82 -7.17
N ASP A 151 -7.88 7.82 -6.83
CA ASP A 151 -9.01 7.63 -5.91
C ASP A 151 -10.05 6.65 -6.52
N LEU A 152 -10.38 6.80 -7.80
CA LEU A 152 -11.28 5.89 -8.51
C LEU A 152 -10.78 4.44 -8.48
N ILE A 153 -9.49 4.22 -8.76
CA ILE A 153 -8.89 2.88 -8.71
C ILE A 153 -8.95 2.33 -7.27
N ALA A 154 -8.71 3.16 -6.26
CA ALA A 154 -8.79 2.74 -4.86
C ALA A 154 -10.22 2.29 -4.48
N GLU A 155 -11.25 2.98 -4.97
CA GLU A 155 -12.66 2.59 -4.77
C GLU A 155 -12.96 1.24 -5.46
N GLU A 156 -12.46 1.00 -6.66
CA GLU A 156 -12.63 -0.28 -7.36
C GLU A 156 -11.92 -1.43 -6.61
N LEU A 157 -10.72 -1.18 -6.05
CA LEU A 157 -10.04 -2.16 -5.19
C LEU A 157 -10.84 -2.49 -3.93
N GLU A 158 -11.50 -1.51 -3.32
CA GLU A 158 -12.35 -1.74 -2.15
C GLU A 158 -13.57 -2.59 -2.50
N LYS A 159 -14.21 -2.38 -3.66
CA LYS A 159 -15.28 -3.23 -4.17
C LYS A 159 -14.80 -4.67 -4.38
N LEU A 160 -13.63 -4.83 -5.01
CA LEU A 160 -13.00 -6.13 -5.23
C LEU A 160 -12.76 -6.89 -3.90
N ALA A 161 -12.22 -6.20 -2.90
CA ALA A 161 -11.98 -6.76 -1.57
C ALA A 161 -13.27 -7.22 -0.88
N GLN A 162 -14.42 -6.59 -1.21
CA GLN A 162 -15.75 -6.96 -0.71
C GLN A 162 -16.42 -8.07 -1.56
N GLY A 163 -15.75 -8.56 -2.62
CA GLY A 163 -16.25 -9.62 -3.50
C GLY A 163 -17.17 -9.15 -4.62
N TYR A 164 -17.25 -7.85 -4.88
CA TYR A 164 -17.95 -7.33 -6.04
C TYR A 164 -17.09 -7.49 -7.32
N PRO A 165 -17.70 -7.90 -8.46
CA PRO A 165 -16.98 -7.93 -9.74
C PRO A 165 -16.66 -6.50 -10.20
N VAL A 166 -15.44 -6.29 -10.70
CA VAL A 166 -14.95 -5.00 -11.23
C VAL A 166 -14.70 -5.14 -12.71
#